data_7e835efa4722c93512825912537c35af
#
_entry.id   7e835efa4722c93512825912537c35af
#
_cell.length_a   1.000
_cell.length_b   1.000
_cell.length_c   1.000
_cell.angle_alpha   90.00
_cell.angle_beta   90.00
_cell.angle_gamma   90.00
#
_symmetry.space_group_name_H-M   'P 1'
#
loop_
_entity.id
_entity.type
_entity.pdbx_description
1 polymer ?
#
loop_
_entity_poly.entity_id
_entity_poly.type
_entity_poly.pdbx_seq_one_letter_code
_entity_poly.pdbx_strand_id
1 'polypeptide(L)'
;MTEQSAEFSGLAALVTGGASGIGLATARLLAARGAQVAVLDRVKPEAGLTLFPVIADVTDDEQVRAAVAQVGAALGGLDILVNNAGIGAAGTVADNDDDEWRRVLDVNVLGMVRATRAALPLLRQAAEQHGQAAIVNTCSVAATAGLPNRALYSASKGAVYALTLAMAADHVAERIRVNCVNPGTVDTPWVQRLLDAAPDPDRERAALTARQPAGRLVTAEEVAAAIAYLASPLAGATTGTALAVDGGMQGLRPSPRPSPRPSSRSSPRPSPSPQG
;
A
#
# COMPACT_ATOMS: atom_id res chain seq x y z
N MET A 1 -21.48 -17.82 8.67
CA MET A 1 -20.68 -16.78 8.00
C MET A 1 -20.83 -15.53 8.84
N THR A 2 -19.75 -14.97 9.37
CA THR A 2 -19.79 -13.73 10.16
C THR A 2 -20.09 -12.55 9.24
N GLU A 3 -20.76 -11.49 9.72
CA GLU A 3 -21.10 -10.27 8.94
C GLU A 3 -19.90 -9.68 8.16
N GLN A 4 -18.67 -9.85 8.65
CA GLN A 4 -17.43 -9.42 7.97
C GLN A 4 -17.15 -10.14 6.65
N SER A 5 -17.71 -11.35 6.42
CA SER A 5 -17.48 -12.10 5.17
C SER A 5 -18.33 -11.63 3.99
N ALA A 6 -19.22 -10.67 4.18
CA ALA A 6 -20.14 -10.17 3.16
C ALA A 6 -20.03 -8.65 2.89
N GLU A 7 -19.06 -7.97 3.50
CA GLU A 7 -18.91 -6.49 3.44
C GLU A 7 -18.84 -5.94 2.01
N PHE A 8 -18.18 -6.65 1.10
CA PHE A 8 -18.02 -6.29 -0.30
C PHE A 8 -18.85 -7.16 -1.25
N SER A 9 -19.87 -7.84 -0.74
CA SER A 9 -20.70 -8.72 -1.56
C SER A 9 -21.41 -7.94 -2.67
N GLY A 10 -21.30 -8.43 -3.90
CA GLY A 10 -21.85 -7.79 -5.10
C GLY A 10 -21.02 -6.64 -5.67
N LEU A 11 -19.89 -6.28 -5.05
CA LEU A 11 -19.01 -5.23 -5.53
C LEU A 11 -17.86 -5.79 -6.37
N ALA A 12 -17.47 -5.06 -7.39
CA ALA A 12 -16.34 -5.34 -8.27
C ALA A 12 -15.14 -4.43 -7.91
N ALA A 13 -13.96 -5.02 -7.80
CA ALA A 13 -12.73 -4.29 -7.48
C ALA A 13 -11.62 -4.58 -8.49
N LEU A 14 -10.83 -3.56 -8.82
CA LEU A 14 -9.59 -3.67 -9.60
C LEU A 14 -8.41 -3.24 -8.74
N VAL A 15 -7.38 -4.08 -8.64
CA VAL A 15 -6.13 -3.79 -7.94
C VAL A 15 -4.98 -3.79 -8.94
N THR A 16 -4.32 -2.63 -9.13
CA THR A 16 -3.11 -2.55 -9.95
C THR A 16 -1.88 -2.98 -9.15
N GLY A 17 -0.91 -3.65 -9.79
CA GLY A 17 0.23 -4.26 -9.09
C GLY A 17 -0.22 -5.38 -8.12
N GLY A 18 -1.26 -6.13 -8.52
CA GLY A 18 -1.94 -7.09 -7.66
C GLY A 18 -1.32 -8.50 -7.64
N ALA A 19 -0.23 -8.75 -8.36
CA ALA A 19 0.40 -10.07 -8.39
C ALA A 19 1.32 -10.35 -7.19
N SER A 20 1.67 -9.36 -6.37
CA SER A 20 2.56 -9.54 -5.21
C SER A 20 2.35 -8.51 -4.11
N GLY A 21 2.97 -8.73 -2.94
CA GLY A 21 3.06 -7.77 -1.85
C GLY A 21 1.72 -7.20 -1.40
N ILE A 22 1.66 -5.88 -1.20
CA ILE A 22 0.47 -5.16 -0.72
C ILE A 22 -0.73 -5.38 -1.67
N GLY A 23 -0.51 -5.30 -2.99
CA GLY A 23 -1.58 -5.47 -3.96
C GLY A 23 -2.22 -6.85 -3.89
N LEU A 24 -1.42 -7.91 -3.78
CA LEU A 24 -1.92 -9.28 -3.66
C LEU A 24 -2.64 -9.50 -2.33
N ALA A 25 -2.07 -9.00 -1.21
CA ALA A 25 -2.73 -9.07 0.09
C ALA A 25 -4.09 -8.34 0.08
N THR A 26 -4.16 -7.17 -0.58
CA THR A 26 -5.40 -6.41 -0.76
C THR A 26 -6.42 -7.18 -1.59
N ALA A 27 -6.00 -7.73 -2.74
CA ALA A 27 -6.89 -8.48 -3.61
C ALA A 27 -7.48 -9.72 -2.90
N ARG A 28 -6.63 -10.45 -2.16
CA ARG A 28 -7.07 -11.60 -1.33
C ARG A 28 -8.07 -11.18 -0.26
N LEU A 29 -7.80 -10.09 0.44
CA LEU A 29 -8.67 -9.62 1.52
C LEU A 29 -10.04 -9.17 1.00
N LEU A 30 -10.09 -8.39 -0.09
CA LEU A 30 -11.34 -7.95 -0.71
C LEU A 30 -12.16 -9.15 -1.21
N ALA A 31 -11.51 -10.12 -1.87
CA ALA A 31 -12.17 -11.36 -2.31
C ALA A 31 -12.69 -12.19 -1.14
N ALA A 32 -11.92 -12.35 -0.06
CA ALA A 32 -12.33 -13.05 1.16
C ALA A 32 -13.54 -12.38 1.85
N ARG A 33 -13.72 -11.06 1.63
CA ARG A 33 -14.87 -10.28 2.13
C ARG A 33 -16.01 -10.14 1.11
N GLY A 34 -16.00 -10.92 0.03
CA GLY A 34 -17.11 -11.05 -0.91
C GLY A 34 -17.03 -10.24 -2.19
N ALA A 35 -15.98 -9.45 -2.43
CA ALA A 35 -15.80 -8.75 -3.69
C ALA A 35 -15.44 -9.70 -4.84
N GLN A 36 -15.89 -9.37 -6.06
CA GLN A 36 -15.29 -9.87 -7.29
C GLN A 36 -14.06 -9.05 -7.60
N VAL A 37 -12.87 -9.67 -7.64
CA VAL A 37 -11.61 -8.92 -7.71
C VAL A 37 -10.84 -9.26 -8.97
N ALA A 38 -10.53 -8.23 -9.75
CA ALA A 38 -9.55 -8.27 -10.82
C ALA A 38 -8.19 -7.73 -10.35
N VAL A 39 -7.12 -8.31 -10.87
CA VAL A 39 -5.75 -7.85 -10.65
C VAL A 39 -5.10 -7.51 -11.99
N LEU A 40 -4.58 -6.29 -12.10
CA LEU A 40 -3.80 -5.82 -13.22
C LEU A 40 -2.32 -5.82 -12.83
N ASP A 41 -1.52 -6.59 -13.53
CA ASP A 41 -0.07 -6.66 -13.32
C ASP A 41 0.62 -7.09 -14.63
N ARG A 42 1.94 -6.91 -14.71
CA ARG A 42 2.75 -7.41 -15.83
C ARG A 42 2.93 -8.94 -15.79
N VAL A 43 2.68 -9.53 -14.63
CA VAL A 43 2.78 -10.98 -14.41
C VAL A 43 1.49 -11.50 -13.79
N LYS A 44 1.20 -12.78 -14.00
CA LYS A 44 0.04 -13.43 -13.36
C LYS A 44 0.29 -13.60 -11.86
N PRO A 45 -0.73 -13.41 -11.01
CA PRO A 45 -0.65 -13.82 -9.62
C PRO A 45 -0.49 -15.35 -9.50
N GLU A 46 -0.11 -15.82 -8.31
CA GLU A 46 -0.04 -17.26 -8.02
C GLU A 46 -1.35 -17.98 -8.36
N ALA A 47 -1.22 -19.21 -8.85
CA ALA A 47 -2.36 -20.06 -9.19
C ALA A 47 -3.19 -20.42 -7.95
N GLY A 48 -4.49 -20.72 -8.16
CA GLY A 48 -5.39 -21.18 -7.10
C GLY A 48 -6.15 -20.08 -6.36
N LEU A 49 -6.02 -18.82 -6.79
CA LEU A 49 -6.80 -17.71 -6.26
C LEU A 49 -8.04 -17.43 -7.11
N THR A 50 -9.15 -17.10 -6.44
CA THR A 50 -10.40 -16.67 -7.11
C THR A 50 -10.29 -15.19 -7.53
N LEU A 51 -9.26 -14.87 -8.31
CA LEU A 51 -8.98 -13.53 -8.83
C LEU A 51 -9.03 -13.56 -10.36
N PHE A 52 -9.50 -12.47 -10.96
CA PHE A 52 -9.50 -12.29 -12.40
C PHE A 52 -8.20 -11.59 -12.85
N PRO A 53 -7.22 -12.32 -13.42
CA PRO A 53 -5.95 -11.71 -13.81
C PRO A 53 -6.05 -11.02 -15.16
N VAL A 54 -5.55 -9.79 -15.24
CA VAL A 54 -5.37 -9.04 -16.48
C VAL A 54 -3.92 -8.61 -16.59
N ILE A 55 -3.28 -8.99 -17.69
CA ILE A 55 -1.87 -8.68 -17.93
C ILE A 55 -1.77 -7.36 -18.69
N ALA A 56 -1.18 -6.36 -18.04
CA ALA A 56 -0.94 -5.04 -18.64
C ALA A 56 0.18 -4.31 -17.90
N ASP A 57 0.88 -3.41 -18.61
CA ASP A 57 1.81 -2.46 -18.02
C ASP A 57 1.10 -1.11 -17.80
N VAL A 58 1.16 -0.58 -16.59
CA VAL A 58 0.55 0.72 -16.25
C VAL A 58 1.23 1.91 -16.98
N THR A 59 2.40 1.69 -17.57
CA THR A 59 3.10 2.70 -18.39
C THR A 59 2.55 2.80 -19.82
N ASP A 60 1.73 1.84 -20.24
CA ASP A 60 1.11 1.78 -21.55
C ASP A 60 -0.40 2.11 -21.45
N ASP A 61 -0.80 3.28 -21.98
CA ASP A 61 -2.19 3.77 -21.90
C ASP A 61 -3.19 2.86 -22.65
N GLU A 62 -2.77 2.28 -23.78
CA GLU A 62 -3.65 1.40 -24.57
C GLU A 62 -3.91 0.08 -23.83
N GLN A 63 -2.85 -0.54 -23.29
CA GLN A 63 -2.99 -1.74 -22.46
C GLN A 63 -3.87 -1.48 -21.23
N VAL A 64 -3.68 -0.35 -20.54
CA VAL A 64 -4.49 0.00 -19.37
C VAL A 64 -5.96 0.16 -19.74
N ARG A 65 -6.28 0.88 -20.82
CA ARG A 65 -7.67 1.04 -21.28
C ARG A 65 -8.31 -0.29 -21.67
N ALA A 66 -7.60 -1.13 -22.41
CA ALA A 66 -8.07 -2.46 -22.78
C ALA A 66 -8.30 -3.35 -21.54
N ALA A 67 -7.37 -3.31 -20.57
CA ALA A 67 -7.47 -4.06 -19.32
C ALA A 67 -8.69 -3.63 -18.50
N VAL A 68 -8.93 -2.33 -18.32
CA VAL A 68 -10.10 -1.82 -17.58
C VAL A 68 -11.41 -2.17 -18.28
N ALA A 69 -11.47 -2.08 -19.61
CA ALA A 69 -12.64 -2.51 -20.37
C ALA A 69 -12.93 -4.01 -20.20
N GLN A 70 -11.88 -4.84 -20.24
CA GLN A 70 -11.98 -6.28 -19.99
C GLN A 70 -12.50 -6.58 -18.58
N VAL A 71 -12.01 -5.87 -17.56
CA VAL A 71 -12.49 -6.00 -16.17
C VAL A 71 -13.96 -5.64 -16.07
N GLY A 72 -14.37 -4.49 -16.62
CA GLY A 72 -15.77 -4.06 -16.60
C GLY A 72 -16.70 -5.07 -17.26
N ALA A 73 -16.29 -5.66 -18.39
CA ALA A 73 -17.08 -6.68 -19.07
C ALA A 73 -17.14 -8.00 -18.28
N ALA A 74 -16.04 -8.42 -17.65
CA ALA A 74 -15.95 -9.68 -16.93
C ALA A 74 -16.66 -9.65 -15.57
N LEU A 75 -16.60 -8.52 -14.85
CA LEU A 75 -17.15 -8.37 -13.51
C LEU A 75 -18.52 -7.67 -13.49
N GLY A 76 -18.99 -7.19 -14.64
CA GLY A 76 -20.28 -6.48 -14.76
C GLY A 76 -20.25 -5.02 -14.31
N GLY A 77 -19.07 -4.46 -14.03
CA GLY A 77 -18.88 -3.08 -13.56
C GLY A 77 -17.58 -2.91 -12.80
N LEU A 78 -17.44 -1.77 -12.12
CA LEU A 78 -16.29 -1.50 -11.23
C LEU A 78 -16.70 -0.50 -10.14
N ASP A 79 -16.66 -0.93 -8.88
CA ASP A 79 -17.00 -0.12 -7.71
C ASP A 79 -15.76 0.43 -7.00
N ILE A 80 -14.66 -0.33 -7.05
CA ILE A 80 -13.45 -0.05 -6.28
C ILE A 80 -12.23 -0.12 -7.19
N LEU A 81 -11.45 0.96 -7.22
CA LEU A 81 -10.12 0.99 -7.84
C LEU A 81 -9.05 1.13 -6.76
N VAL A 82 -8.13 0.19 -6.69
CA VAL A 82 -6.93 0.29 -5.86
C VAL A 82 -5.71 0.53 -6.75
N ASN A 83 -5.20 1.75 -6.75
CA ASN A 83 -3.97 2.13 -7.43
C ASN A 83 -2.78 1.78 -6.54
N ASN A 84 -2.23 0.58 -6.72
CA ASN A 84 -1.12 0.09 -5.91
C ASN A 84 0.17 -0.12 -6.72
N ALA A 85 0.10 -0.28 -8.03
CA ALA A 85 1.28 -0.42 -8.88
C ALA A 85 2.29 0.71 -8.63
N GLY A 86 3.55 0.34 -8.41
CA GLY A 86 4.59 1.32 -8.12
C GLY A 86 5.97 0.68 -7.97
N ILE A 87 6.99 1.50 -8.16
CA ILE A 87 8.40 1.14 -8.00
C ILE A 87 9.10 2.11 -7.04
N GLY A 88 10.13 1.62 -6.35
CA GLY A 88 10.99 2.44 -5.53
C GLY A 88 12.14 3.05 -6.31
N ALA A 89 12.73 4.09 -5.71
CA ALA A 89 14.03 4.64 -6.11
C ALA A 89 14.85 4.96 -4.85
N ALA A 90 16.14 4.75 -4.94
CA ALA A 90 17.11 5.15 -3.92
C ALA A 90 17.99 6.25 -4.51
N GLY A 91 18.52 7.10 -3.64
CA GLY A 91 19.45 8.16 -4.04
C GLY A 91 19.01 9.54 -3.59
N THR A 92 20.00 10.45 -3.56
CA THR A 92 19.79 11.89 -3.40
C THR A 92 19.35 12.50 -4.73
N VAL A 93 19.12 13.79 -4.77
CA VAL A 93 18.76 14.51 -6.02
C VAL A 93 19.88 14.44 -7.06
N ALA A 94 21.11 14.20 -6.65
CA ALA A 94 22.28 14.13 -7.54
C ALA A 94 22.56 12.72 -8.10
N ASP A 95 21.96 11.68 -7.53
CA ASP A 95 22.29 10.28 -7.86
C ASP A 95 21.39 9.70 -8.95
N ASN A 96 20.16 10.20 -9.08
CA ASN A 96 19.20 9.70 -10.06
C ASN A 96 19.23 10.54 -11.34
N ASP A 97 19.47 9.90 -12.48
CA ASP A 97 19.44 10.58 -13.78
C ASP A 97 18.00 10.86 -14.27
N ASP A 98 17.89 11.64 -15.32
CA ASP A 98 16.60 12.04 -15.89
C ASP A 98 15.75 10.85 -16.36
N ASP A 99 16.37 9.77 -16.83
CA ASP A 99 15.63 8.60 -17.32
C ASP A 99 15.06 7.81 -16.16
N GLU A 100 15.76 7.70 -15.03
CA GLU A 100 15.18 7.12 -13.82
C GLU A 100 14.06 8.00 -13.26
N TRP A 101 14.20 9.34 -13.28
CA TRP A 101 13.13 10.26 -12.93
C TRP A 101 11.88 10.03 -13.77
N ARG A 102 12.02 10.00 -15.10
CA ARG A 102 10.90 9.76 -16.03
C ARG A 102 10.25 8.42 -15.76
N ARG A 103 11.04 7.36 -15.61
CA ARG A 103 10.55 6.00 -15.37
C ARG A 103 9.75 5.88 -14.07
N VAL A 104 10.26 6.43 -12.97
CA VAL A 104 9.58 6.35 -11.66
C VAL A 104 8.30 7.18 -11.65
N LEU A 105 8.31 8.38 -12.21
CA LEU A 105 7.11 9.21 -12.34
C LEU A 105 6.09 8.58 -13.29
N ASP A 106 6.53 7.96 -14.38
CA ASP A 106 5.65 7.29 -15.32
C ASP A 106 4.88 6.12 -14.67
N VAL A 107 5.59 5.27 -13.90
CA VAL A 107 4.95 4.16 -13.18
C VAL A 107 4.08 4.67 -12.02
N ASN A 108 4.67 5.47 -11.10
CA ASN A 108 4.04 5.78 -9.82
C ASN A 108 2.94 6.84 -9.92
N VAL A 109 3.01 7.73 -10.91
CA VAL A 109 2.08 8.86 -11.06
C VAL A 109 1.24 8.69 -12.32
N LEU A 110 1.86 8.65 -13.50
CA LEU A 110 1.11 8.55 -14.75
C LEU A 110 0.38 7.22 -14.89
N GLY A 111 0.95 6.11 -14.42
CA GLY A 111 0.26 4.82 -14.36
C GLY A 111 -1.02 4.87 -13.55
N MET A 112 -0.99 5.54 -12.39
CA MET A 112 -2.18 5.80 -11.58
C MET A 112 -3.20 6.69 -12.32
N VAL A 113 -2.74 7.75 -12.99
CA VAL A 113 -3.61 8.63 -13.78
C VAL A 113 -4.28 7.86 -14.92
N ARG A 114 -3.54 7.01 -15.64
CA ARG A 114 -4.10 6.19 -16.72
C ARG A 114 -5.17 5.22 -16.21
N ALA A 115 -4.86 4.47 -15.14
CA ALA A 115 -5.81 3.53 -14.54
C ALA A 115 -7.07 4.25 -14.03
N THR A 116 -6.92 5.36 -13.32
CA THR A 116 -8.06 6.15 -12.83
C THR A 116 -8.90 6.70 -13.98
N ARG A 117 -8.28 7.33 -14.97
CA ARG A 117 -8.97 7.87 -16.14
C ARG A 117 -9.77 6.82 -16.89
N ALA A 118 -9.21 5.65 -17.10
CA ALA A 118 -9.89 4.52 -17.75
C ALA A 118 -11.05 3.98 -16.88
N ALA A 119 -10.90 3.95 -15.56
CA ALA A 119 -11.88 3.40 -14.62
C ALA A 119 -13.03 4.38 -14.31
N LEU A 120 -12.84 5.70 -14.42
CA LEU A 120 -13.84 6.71 -14.03
C LEU A 120 -15.24 6.49 -14.63
N PRO A 121 -15.43 6.13 -15.90
CA PRO A 121 -16.77 5.87 -16.44
C PRO A 121 -17.51 4.73 -15.69
N LEU A 122 -16.79 3.64 -15.34
CA LEU A 122 -17.35 2.51 -14.60
C LEU A 122 -17.63 2.88 -13.14
N LEU A 123 -16.72 3.61 -12.49
CA LEU A 123 -16.89 4.09 -11.11
C LEU A 123 -18.09 5.07 -11.00
N ARG A 124 -18.32 5.93 -11.98
CA ARG A 124 -19.51 6.80 -12.04
C ARG A 124 -20.79 5.97 -12.13
N GLN A 125 -20.80 4.98 -13.01
CA GLN A 125 -21.93 4.08 -13.16
C GLN A 125 -22.20 3.32 -11.85
N ALA A 126 -21.17 2.79 -11.17
CA ALA A 126 -21.29 2.14 -9.88
C ALA A 126 -21.82 3.11 -8.80
N ALA A 127 -21.35 4.36 -8.77
CA ALA A 127 -21.84 5.37 -7.83
C ALA A 127 -23.32 5.72 -8.04
N GLU A 128 -23.80 5.67 -9.28
CA GLU A 128 -25.22 5.83 -9.59
C GLU A 128 -26.04 4.61 -9.14
N GLN A 129 -25.55 3.39 -9.37
CA GLN A 129 -26.25 2.13 -9.08
C GLN A 129 -26.22 1.74 -7.60
N HIS A 130 -25.05 1.89 -6.95
CA HIS A 130 -24.81 1.42 -5.59
C HIS A 130 -24.70 2.56 -4.56
N GLY A 131 -24.89 3.81 -5.00
CA GLY A 131 -24.87 4.99 -4.14
C GLY A 131 -23.47 5.57 -3.90
N GLN A 132 -22.40 4.83 -4.15
CA GLN A 132 -21.00 5.29 -4.02
C GLN A 132 -20.04 4.39 -4.78
N ALA A 133 -18.84 4.94 -5.05
CA ALA A 133 -17.66 4.18 -5.49
C ALA A 133 -16.41 4.66 -4.73
N ALA A 134 -15.30 3.92 -4.82
CA ALA A 134 -14.09 4.24 -4.07
C ALA A 134 -12.81 4.09 -4.91
N ILE A 135 -11.90 5.04 -4.75
CA ILE A 135 -10.52 4.96 -5.23
C ILE A 135 -9.60 4.99 -4.01
N VAL A 136 -8.68 4.03 -3.90
CA VAL A 136 -7.66 4.02 -2.85
C VAL A 136 -6.28 3.96 -3.49
N ASN A 137 -5.46 4.96 -3.19
CA ASN A 137 -4.12 5.08 -3.73
C ASN A 137 -3.08 4.59 -2.71
N THR A 138 -2.11 3.78 -3.15
CA THR A 138 -0.96 3.42 -2.32
C THR A 138 0.10 4.52 -2.41
N CYS A 139 0.08 5.42 -1.44
CA CYS A 139 1.06 6.47 -1.26
C CYS A 139 2.30 5.94 -0.48
N SER A 140 2.84 6.67 0.46
CA SER A 140 3.94 6.28 1.35
C SER A 140 4.15 7.31 2.44
N VAL A 141 4.73 6.91 3.57
CA VAL A 141 5.31 7.83 4.56
C VAL A 141 6.32 8.80 3.91
N ALA A 142 6.97 8.39 2.83
CA ALA A 142 7.92 9.22 2.07
C ALA A 142 7.29 10.47 1.43
N ALA A 143 5.95 10.53 1.31
CA ALA A 143 5.27 11.72 0.81
C ALA A 143 5.29 12.89 1.79
N THR A 144 5.40 12.60 3.09
CA THR A 144 5.19 13.58 4.18
C THR A 144 6.34 13.61 5.20
N ALA A 145 7.22 12.60 5.19
CA ALA A 145 8.42 12.53 6.03
C ALA A 145 9.69 12.67 5.18
N GLY A 146 10.64 13.49 5.65
CA GLY A 146 11.94 13.62 5.02
C GLY A 146 12.81 12.36 5.24
N LEU A 147 12.91 11.53 4.22
CA LEU A 147 13.72 10.31 4.27
C LEU A 147 15.03 10.49 3.50
N PRO A 148 16.20 10.20 4.11
CA PRO A 148 17.47 10.29 3.40
C PRO A 148 17.51 9.29 2.25
N ASN A 149 18.19 9.67 1.16
CA ASN A 149 18.37 8.87 -0.04
C ASN A 149 17.05 8.39 -0.68
N ARG A 150 16.04 9.28 -0.72
CA ARG A 150 14.71 8.98 -1.29
C ARG A 150 14.12 10.16 -2.08
N ALA A 151 14.96 11.06 -2.62
CA ALA A 151 14.50 12.29 -3.27
C ALA A 151 13.46 12.03 -4.36
N LEU A 152 13.80 11.22 -5.35
CA LEU A 152 12.92 10.86 -6.46
C LEU A 152 11.65 10.11 -5.99
N TYR A 153 11.82 9.11 -5.12
CA TYR A 153 10.69 8.36 -4.58
C TYR A 153 9.74 9.24 -3.78
N SER A 154 10.27 10.10 -2.92
CA SER A 154 9.49 11.06 -2.13
C SER A 154 8.72 12.04 -3.02
N ALA A 155 9.37 12.57 -4.09
CA ALA A 155 8.70 13.42 -5.05
C ALA A 155 7.52 12.71 -5.73
N SER A 156 7.71 11.45 -6.17
CA SER A 156 6.65 10.67 -6.80
C SER A 156 5.48 10.41 -5.83
N LYS A 157 5.77 10.10 -4.56
CA LYS A 157 4.72 9.84 -3.55
C LYS A 157 4.07 11.13 -3.04
N GLY A 158 4.80 12.25 -3.00
CA GLY A 158 4.24 13.59 -2.80
C GLY A 158 3.23 13.95 -3.89
N ALA A 159 3.54 13.64 -5.15
CA ALA A 159 2.60 13.81 -6.26
C ALA A 159 1.35 12.94 -6.10
N VAL A 160 1.49 11.67 -5.70
CA VAL A 160 0.36 10.77 -5.40
C VAL A 160 -0.52 11.33 -4.28
N TYR A 161 0.08 11.89 -3.23
CA TYR A 161 -0.66 12.51 -2.13
C TYR A 161 -1.47 13.73 -2.61
N ALA A 162 -0.84 14.65 -3.31
CA ALA A 162 -1.51 15.84 -3.86
C ALA A 162 -2.61 15.47 -4.85
N LEU A 163 -2.35 14.50 -5.75
CA LEU A 163 -3.32 14.00 -6.71
C LEU A 163 -4.53 13.34 -6.01
N THR A 164 -4.32 12.64 -4.90
CA THR A 164 -5.41 12.07 -4.09
C THR A 164 -6.37 13.15 -3.59
N LEU A 165 -5.85 14.26 -3.07
CA LEU A 165 -6.67 15.39 -2.58
C LEU A 165 -7.42 16.07 -3.71
N ALA A 166 -6.75 16.31 -4.85
CA ALA A 166 -7.37 16.92 -6.02
C ALA A 166 -8.52 16.03 -6.56
N MET A 167 -8.27 14.75 -6.76
CA MET A 167 -9.31 13.82 -7.22
C MET A 167 -10.47 13.68 -6.21
N ALA A 168 -10.19 13.74 -4.90
CA ALA A 168 -11.25 13.74 -3.89
C ALA A 168 -12.16 14.97 -4.04
N ALA A 169 -11.57 16.16 -4.25
CA ALA A 169 -12.33 17.38 -4.46
C ALA A 169 -13.14 17.35 -5.78
N ASP A 170 -12.54 16.83 -6.85
CA ASP A 170 -13.17 16.77 -8.17
C ASP A 170 -14.39 15.82 -8.20
N HIS A 171 -14.32 14.69 -7.46
CA HIS A 171 -15.27 13.59 -7.60
C HIS A 171 -16.21 13.41 -6.39
N VAL A 172 -16.12 14.22 -5.33
CA VAL A 172 -17.00 14.11 -4.17
C VAL A 172 -18.47 14.28 -4.52
N ALA A 173 -18.81 15.21 -5.43
CA ALA A 173 -20.16 15.40 -5.89
C ALA A 173 -20.69 14.23 -6.74
N GLU A 174 -19.79 13.47 -7.34
CA GLU A 174 -20.11 12.23 -8.08
C GLU A 174 -20.24 11.02 -7.18
N ARG A 175 -20.13 11.20 -5.84
CA ARG A 175 -20.14 10.13 -4.82
C ARG A 175 -19.02 9.10 -5.01
N ILE A 176 -17.89 9.51 -5.57
CA ILE A 176 -16.67 8.74 -5.67
C ILE A 176 -15.71 9.25 -4.58
N ARG A 177 -15.44 8.42 -3.59
CA ARG A 177 -14.49 8.71 -2.53
C ARG A 177 -13.07 8.42 -3.00
N VAL A 178 -12.14 9.31 -2.70
CA VAL A 178 -10.73 9.12 -3.06
C VAL A 178 -9.86 9.33 -1.82
N ASN A 179 -9.11 8.31 -1.47
CA ASN A 179 -8.23 8.31 -0.29
C ASN A 179 -6.87 7.69 -0.63
N CYS A 180 -5.90 7.83 0.26
CA CYS A 180 -4.66 7.06 0.17
C CYS A 180 -4.25 6.46 1.51
N VAL A 181 -3.44 5.40 1.43
CA VAL A 181 -2.69 4.87 2.57
C VAL A 181 -1.25 5.35 2.49
N ASN A 182 -0.64 5.65 3.65
CA ASN A 182 0.78 5.99 3.79
C ASN A 182 1.50 4.88 4.56
N PRO A 183 1.91 3.80 3.88
CA PRO A 183 2.69 2.75 4.54
C PRO A 183 4.08 3.24 4.96
N GLY A 184 4.58 2.69 6.07
CA GLY A 184 5.99 2.72 6.43
C GLY A 184 6.81 1.73 5.58
N THR A 185 7.86 1.15 6.15
CA THR A 185 8.57 0.04 5.49
C THR A 185 7.76 -1.24 5.67
N VAL A 186 7.28 -1.79 4.56
CA VAL A 186 6.43 -2.99 4.55
C VAL A 186 7.25 -4.22 4.19
N ASP A 187 7.12 -5.30 4.97
CA ASP A 187 7.77 -6.58 4.68
C ASP A 187 7.11 -7.23 3.46
N THR A 188 7.74 -7.09 2.32
CA THR A 188 7.25 -7.51 1.00
C THR A 188 8.38 -8.12 0.18
N PRO A 189 8.07 -8.88 -0.89
CA PRO A 189 9.09 -9.37 -1.80
C PRO A 189 10.00 -8.27 -2.39
N TRP A 190 9.50 -7.03 -2.49
CA TRP A 190 10.32 -5.91 -2.92
C TRP A 190 11.38 -5.52 -1.88
N VAL A 191 11.00 -5.43 -0.59
CA VAL A 191 11.94 -5.17 0.51
C VAL A 191 12.91 -6.34 0.66
N GLN A 192 12.45 -7.59 0.50
CA GLN A 192 13.34 -8.75 0.53
C GLN A 192 14.43 -8.65 -0.56
N ARG A 193 14.07 -8.33 -1.81
CA ARG A 193 15.08 -8.10 -2.89
C ARG A 193 16.06 -6.97 -2.56
N LEU A 194 15.60 -5.93 -1.88
CA LEU A 194 16.48 -4.84 -1.43
C LEU A 194 17.48 -5.33 -0.37
N LEU A 195 17.03 -6.16 0.55
CA LEU A 195 17.88 -6.78 1.57
C LEU A 195 18.88 -7.76 0.96
N ASP A 196 18.43 -8.61 0.03
CA ASP A 196 19.28 -9.59 -0.67
C ASP A 196 20.41 -8.92 -1.48
N ALA A 197 20.16 -7.70 -1.97
CA ALA A 197 21.15 -6.90 -2.70
C ALA A 197 22.10 -6.09 -1.79
N ALA A 198 21.83 -6.02 -0.48
CA ALA A 198 22.64 -5.25 0.47
C ALA A 198 23.94 -6.00 0.82
N PRO A 199 25.06 -5.30 1.04
CA PRO A 199 26.31 -5.93 1.50
C PRO A 199 26.18 -6.67 2.85
N ASP A 200 25.26 -6.23 3.70
CA ASP A 200 24.93 -6.83 4.99
C ASP A 200 23.39 -6.79 5.18
N PRO A 201 22.68 -7.86 4.76
CA PRO A 201 21.21 -7.93 4.83
C PRO A 201 20.65 -7.76 6.25
N ASP A 202 21.30 -8.35 7.26
CA ASP A 202 20.83 -8.30 8.64
C ASP A 202 20.94 -6.90 9.23
N ARG A 203 22.04 -6.23 8.97
CA ARG A 203 22.24 -4.83 9.36
C ARG A 203 21.24 -3.91 8.67
N GLU A 204 20.99 -4.10 7.38
CA GLU A 204 20.01 -3.30 6.64
C GLU A 204 18.58 -3.56 7.17
N ARG A 205 18.20 -4.82 7.42
CA ARG A 205 16.92 -5.17 8.06
C ARG A 205 16.76 -4.51 9.43
N ALA A 206 17.81 -4.56 10.26
CA ALA A 206 17.81 -3.90 11.56
C ALA A 206 17.63 -2.37 11.43
N ALA A 207 18.30 -1.74 10.46
CA ALA A 207 18.18 -0.31 10.19
C ALA A 207 16.77 0.08 9.71
N LEU A 208 16.17 -0.72 8.83
CA LEU A 208 14.78 -0.51 8.38
C LEU A 208 13.79 -0.67 9.54
N THR A 209 13.98 -1.65 10.40
CA THR A 209 13.16 -1.90 11.59
C THR A 209 13.27 -0.76 12.60
N ALA A 210 14.50 -0.27 12.85
CA ALA A 210 14.75 0.80 13.81
C ALA A 210 14.13 2.15 13.42
N ARG A 211 13.83 2.37 12.14
CA ARG A 211 13.12 3.56 11.65
C ARG A 211 11.66 3.59 12.08
N GLN A 212 11.08 2.45 12.43
CA GLN A 212 9.68 2.36 12.83
C GLN A 212 9.55 2.33 14.37
N PRO A 213 8.89 3.31 15.00
CA PRO A 213 8.70 3.35 16.44
C PRO A 213 8.09 2.08 17.03
N ALA A 214 7.23 1.39 16.26
CA ALA A 214 6.64 0.10 16.66
C ALA A 214 7.69 -1.02 16.81
N GLY A 215 8.93 -0.84 16.30
CA GLY A 215 10.04 -1.79 16.45
C GLY A 215 9.94 -3.02 15.55
N ARG A 216 9.13 -2.97 14.51
CA ARG A 216 9.00 -4.00 13.47
C ARG A 216 8.61 -3.41 12.13
N LEU A 217 8.80 -4.14 11.04
CA LEU A 217 8.24 -3.79 9.76
C LEU A 217 6.71 -3.91 9.78
N VAL A 218 6.03 -3.12 8.96
CA VAL A 218 4.59 -3.26 8.68
C VAL A 218 4.38 -4.49 7.81
N THR A 219 3.28 -5.20 7.97
CA THR A 219 2.95 -6.32 7.08
C THR A 219 2.11 -5.86 5.89
N ALA A 220 2.11 -6.63 4.81
CA ALA A 220 1.26 -6.36 3.66
C ALA A 220 -0.23 -6.45 4.02
N GLU A 221 -0.59 -7.34 4.95
CA GLU A 221 -1.95 -7.54 5.46
C GLU A 221 -2.44 -6.35 6.27
N GLU A 222 -1.57 -5.69 7.06
CA GLU A 222 -1.93 -4.47 7.79
C GLU A 222 -2.27 -3.32 6.83
N VAL A 223 -1.49 -3.19 5.75
CA VAL A 223 -1.79 -2.19 4.71
C VAL A 223 -3.07 -2.56 3.95
N ALA A 224 -3.25 -3.83 3.61
CA ALA A 224 -4.46 -4.33 2.95
C ALA A 224 -5.72 -4.08 3.80
N ALA A 225 -5.65 -4.25 5.11
CA ALA A 225 -6.77 -3.96 6.02
C ALA A 225 -7.14 -2.46 6.00
N ALA A 226 -6.15 -1.57 5.97
CA ALA A 226 -6.38 -0.14 5.85
C ALA A 226 -6.98 0.26 4.48
N ILE A 227 -6.48 -0.36 3.39
CA ILE A 227 -7.05 -0.18 2.05
C ILE A 227 -8.50 -0.66 2.02
N ALA A 228 -8.79 -1.84 2.57
CA ALA A 228 -10.14 -2.37 2.64
C ALA A 228 -11.09 -1.45 3.44
N TYR A 229 -10.64 -0.89 4.57
CA TYR A 229 -11.42 0.11 5.31
C TYR A 229 -11.76 1.33 4.43
N LEU A 230 -10.77 1.90 3.73
CA LEU A 230 -10.99 3.07 2.88
C LEU A 230 -11.86 2.77 1.64
N ALA A 231 -11.82 1.53 1.15
CA ALA A 231 -12.66 1.04 0.06
C ALA A 231 -14.09 0.70 0.50
N SER A 232 -14.29 0.42 1.80
CA SER A 232 -15.55 -0.07 2.36
C SER A 232 -16.72 0.89 2.13
N PRO A 233 -17.90 0.37 1.77
CA PRO A 233 -19.15 1.15 1.78
C PRO A 233 -19.44 1.80 3.14
N LEU A 234 -18.96 1.19 4.23
CA LEU A 234 -19.14 1.70 5.60
C LEU A 234 -18.31 2.96 5.90
N ALA A 235 -17.29 3.25 5.08
CA ALA A 235 -16.45 4.44 5.20
C ALA A 235 -17.00 5.65 4.41
N GLY A 236 -18.32 5.77 4.25
CA GLY A 236 -18.98 6.73 3.37
C GLY A 236 -18.62 8.21 3.61
N ALA A 237 -18.26 8.59 4.83
CA ALA A 237 -17.83 9.96 5.17
C ALA A 237 -16.31 10.18 5.04
N THR A 238 -15.53 9.15 4.64
CA THR A 238 -14.08 9.23 4.56
C THR A 238 -13.64 9.46 3.12
N THR A 239 -13.23 10.69 2.79
CA THR A 239 -12.67 11.07 1.48
C THR A 239 -11.59 12.14 1.67
N GLY A 240 -10.61 12.22 0.80
CA GLY A 240 -9.49 13.16 0.87
C GLY A 240 -8.53 12.89 2.04
N THR A 241 -8.50 11.67 2.59
CA THR A 241 -7.62 11.34 3.72
C THR A 241 -6.38 10.55 3.29
N ALA A 242 -5.30 10.74 4.03
CA ALA A 242 -4.11 9.91 3.97
C ALA A 242 -3.97 9.13 5.29
N LEU A 243 -4.28 7.84 5.26
CA LEU A 243 -4.24 6.98 6.42
C LEU A 243 -2.84 6.41 6.63
N ALA A 244 -2.18 6.79 7.72
CA ALA A 244 -0.86 6.26 8.06
C ALA A 244 -0.95 4.80 8.52
N VAL A 245 -0.12 3.94 7.92
CA VAL A 245 0.08 2.53 8.29
C VAL A 245 1.58 2.29 8.39
N ASP A 246 2.23 2.95 9.34
CA ASP A 246 3.68 3.17 9.34
C ASP A 246 4.36 2.86 10.67
N GLY A 247 3.65 2.22 11.61
CA GLY A 247 4.18 1.94 12.94
C GLY A 247 4.57 3.19 13.74
N GLY A 248 3.98 4.35 13.40
CA GLY A 248 4.24 5.63 14.04
C GLY A 248 5.42 6.43 13.45
N MET A 249 5.97 5.99 12.32
CA MET A 249 7.17 6.57 11.72
C MET A 249 7.00 8.05 11.35
N GLN A 250 5.84 8.46 10.87
CA GLN A 250 5.56 9.86 10.50
C GLN A 250 5.34 10.74 11.72
N GLY A 251 4.48 10.30 12.65
CA GLY A 251 3.90 11.18 13.69
C GLY A 251 4.55 11.07 15.06
N LEU A 252 5.23 9.96 15.39
CA LEU A 252 5.70 9.72 16.75
C LEU A 252 7.18 10.10 16.92
N ARG A 253 7.48 10.59 18.12
CA ARG A 253 8.85 10.83 18.61
C ARG A 253 8.98 10.15 19.96
N PRO A 254 9.09 8.80 20.01
CA PRO A 254 9.14 8.07 21.27
C PRO A 254 10.41 8.44 22.07
N SER A 255 10.28 8.45 23.40
CA SER A 255 11.44 8.57 24.28
C SER A 255 12.40 7.38 24.04
N PRO A 256 13.71 7.55 24.22
CA PRO A 256 14.66 6.46 24.15
C PRO A 256 14.22 5.32 25.07
N ARG A 257 14.26 4.07 24.58
CA ARG A 257 13.97 2.91 25.43
C ARG A 257 15.00 2.86 26.56
N PRO A 258 14.57 2.67 27.83
CA PRO A 258 15.51 2.45 28.91
C PRO A 258 16.43 1.27 28.54
N SER A 259 17.73 1.45 28.70
CA SER A 259 18.67 0.32 28.53
C SER A 259 18.22 -0.84 29.41
N PRO A 260 18.31 -2.09 28.94
CA PRO A 260 18.01 -3.25 29.79
C PRO A 260 18.83 -3.11 31.07
N ARG A 261 18.16 -3.14 32.22
CA ARG A 261 18.88 -3.13 33.52
C ARG A 261 19.85 -4.31 33.47
N PRO A 262 21.15 -4.09 33.81
CA PRO A 262 22.05 -5.21 33.96
C PRO A 262 21.41 -6.21 34.95
N SER A 263 21.31 -7.46 34.53
CA SER A 263 20.81 -8.53 35.40
C SER A 263 21.60 -8.46 36.70
N SER A 264 20.91 -8.23 37.82
CA SER A 264 21.53 -8.26 39.14
C SER A 264 22.18 -9.65 39.26
N ARG A 265 23.51 -9.69 39.19
CA ARG A 265 24.23 -10.88 39.53
C ARG A 265 23.78 -11.28 40.93
N SER A 266 23.15 -12.44 41.06
CA SER A 266 22.84 -13.05 42.34
C SER A 266 24.14 -13.11 43.15
N SER A 267 24.20 -12.34 44.24
CA SER A 267 25.30 -12.43 45.20
C SER A 267 25.39 -13.87 45.68
N PRO A 268 26.58 -14.47 45.71
CA PRO A 268 26.74 -15.82 46.25
C PRO A 268 26.28 -15.84 47.71
N ARG A 269 25.46 -16.82 48.07
CA ARG A 269 25.03 -17.04 49.44
C ARG A 269 26.28 -17.26 50.32
N PRO A 270 26.38 -16.66 51.48
CA PRO A 270 27.44 -16.95 52.41
C PRO A 270 27.38 -18.43 52.84
N SER A 271 28.52 -19.11 52.82
CA SER A 271 28.67 -20.47 53.25
C SER A 271 28.34 -20.59 54.76
N PRO A 272 27.65 -21.65 55.21
CA PRO A 272 27.43 -21.87 56.65
C PRO A 272 28.75 -22.11 57.37
N SER A 273 28.95 -21.40 58.49
CA SER A 273 30.10 -21.61 59.39
C SER A 273 30.03 -23.00 60.03
N PRO A 274 31.18 -23.72 60.21
CA PRO A 274 31.20 -24.97 60.94
C PRO A 274 30.99 -24.68 62.42
N GLN A 275 29.98 -25.35 62.98
CA GLN A 275 29.82 -25.42 64.44
C GLN A 275 30.81 -26.39 64.95
N GLY A 276 31.70 -25.96 65.88
CA GLY A 276 32.52 -26.78 66.76
C GLY A 276 31.78 -27.14 67.99
#